data_f887afbbb78f0f1ce3eb65ba467564a2
#
_entry.id   f887afbbb78f0f1ce3eb65ba467564a2
#
_cell.length_a   1.000
_cell.length_b   1.000
_cell.length_c   1.000
_cell.angle_alpha   90.00
_cell.angle_beta   90.00
_cell.angle_gamma   90.00
#
_symmetry.space_group_name_H-M   'P 1'
#
loop_
_entity.id
_entity.type
_entity.pdbx_description
1 polymer ?
#
loop_
_entity_poly.entity_id
_entity_poly.type
_entity_poly.pdbx_seq_one_letter_code
_entity_poly.pdbx_strand_id
1 'polypeptide(L)'
;MDGIEQIAQLFPAAQQDEGRRLLVEGIDKLNGSVEQLYGIPKENVATGIVALLGGAYAAYFNHPMPDEAVKPSFLQIAEFLRKKPELFEGKATEMMNSYQISMGLGFLLMAMQQELQQHPNPAHEAELKAVGRLVFKSLLNVEPEQMDFTASGIVFK
;
A
#
# COMPACT_ATOMS: atom_id res chain seq x y z
N MET A 1 4.14 -20.24 1.40
CA MET A 1 4.29 -19.15 2.38
C MET A 1 3.34 -18.04 1.98
N ASP A 2 2.48 -17.60 2.90
CA ASP A 2 1.56 -16.52 2.59
C ASP A 2 2.26 -15.15 2.59
N GLY A 3 1.55 -14.11 2.13
CA GLY A 3 2.13 -12.77 1.99
C GLY A 3 2.56 -12.14 3.31
N ILE A 4 1.81 -12.40 4.39
CA ILE A 4 2.16 -11.90 5.72
C ILE A 4 3.48 -12.52 6.18
N GLU A 5 3.64 -13.83 5.98
CA GLU A 5 4.85 -14.54 6.36
C GLU A 5 6.06 -14.04 5.57
N GLN A 6 5.87 -13.77 4.29
CA GLN A 6 6.95 -13.22 3.44
C GLN A 6 7.46 -11.88 3.98
N ILE A 7 6.56 -11.00 4.40
CA ILE A 7 6.96 -9.71 4.98
C ILE A 7 7.58 -9.91 6.37
N ALA A 8 7.00 -10.78 7.19
CA ALA A 8 7.49 -11.04 8.55
C ALA A 8 8.94 -11.52 8.53
N GLN A 9 9.34 -12.28 7.51
CA GLN A 9 10.72 -12.75 7.38
C GLN A 9 11.73 -11.64 7.08
N LEU A 10 11.29 -10.45 6.71
CA LEU A 10 12.18 -9.30 6.54
C LEU A 10 12.60 -8.68 7.87
N PHE A 11 11.88 -9.00 8.96
CA PHE A 11 12.27 -8.56 10.30
C PHE A 11 13.42 -9.42 10.83
N PRO A 12 14.25 -8.87 11.74
CA PRO A 12 15.25 -9.68 12.43
C PRO A 12 14.62 -10.89 13.10
N ALA A 13 15.33 -12.02 13.15
CA ALA A 13 14.80 -13.29 13.65
C ALA A 13 14.10 -13.18 15.01
N ALA A 14 14.65 -12.41 15.93
CA ALA A 14 14.08 -12.21 17.27
C ALA A 14 12.78 -11.39 17.25
N GLN A 15 12.48 -10.70 16.15
CA GLN A 15 11.33 -9.80 16.03
C GLN A 15 10.27 -10.30 15.04
N GLN A 16 10.45 -11.47 14.45
CA GLN A 16 9.53 -11.97 13.42
C GLN A 16 8.14 -12.26 13.95
N ASP A 17 8.01 -12.82 15.15
CA ASP A 17 6.70 -13.08 15.76
C ASP A 17 5.96 -11.79 16.06
N GLU A 18 6.63 -10.80 16.60
CA GLU A 18 6.08 -9.48 16.87
C GLU A 18 5.71 -8.77 15.56
N GLY A 19 6.57 -8.88 14.55
CA GLY A 19 6.32 -8.32 13.22
C GLY A 19 5.09 -8.95 12.56
N ARG A 20 4.96 -10.27 12.67
CA ARG A 20 3.80 -11.00 12.14
C ARG A 20 2.51 -10.52 12.81
N ARG A 21 2.52 -10.41 14.13
CA ARG A 21 1.36 -9.92 14.88
C ARG A 21 1.00 -8.49 14.49
N LEU A 22 1.99 -7.63 14.38
CA LEU A 22 1.81 -6.24 13.96
C LEU A 22 1.17 -6.14 12.57
N LEU A 23 1.63 -6.98 11.63
CA LEU A 23 1.08 -7.01 10.27
C LEU A 23 -0.38 -7.45 10.26
N VAL A 24 -0.72 -8.53 10.99
CA VAL A 24 -2.10 -9.00 11.05
C VAL A 24 -3.02 -7.93 11.63
N GLU A 25 -2.65 -7.36 12.77
CA GLU A 25 -3.44 -6.29 13.41
C GLU A 25 -3.53 -5.05 12.53
N GLY A 26 -2.43 -4.66 11.88
CA GLY A 26 -2.39 -3.50 11.00
C GLY A 26 -3.26 -3.67 9.76
N ILE A 27 -3.20 -4.84 9.13
CA ILE A 27 -4.02 -5.14 7.95
C ILE A 27 -5.50 -5.15 8.32
N ASP A 28 -5.88 -5.76 9.46
CA ASP A 28 -7.26 -5.77 9.93
C ASP A 28 -7.77 -4.35 10.19
N LYS A 29 -6.96 -3.54 10.85
CA LYS A 29 -7.30 -2.15 11.14
C LYS A 29 -7.45 -1.33 9.86
N LEU A 30 -6.55 -1.51 8.90
CA LEU A 30 -6.59 -0.80 7.63
C LEU A 30 -7.82 -1.22 6.82
N ASN A 31 -8.14 -2.51 6.75
CA ASN A 31 -9.35 -3.01 6.11
C ASN A 31 -10.61 -2.40 6.72
N GLY A 32 -10.70 -2.37 8.04
CA GLY A 32 -11.83 -1.75 8.74
C GLY A 32 -11.96 -0.27 8.41
N SER A 33 -10.84 0.44 8.38
CA SER A 33 -10.82 1.87 8.07
C SER A 33 -11.26 2.16 6.65
N VAL A 34 -10.75 1.43 5.66
CA VAL A 34 -11.10 1.69 4.25
C VAL A 34 -12.57 1.34 3.97
N GLU A 35 -13.08 0.30 4.64
CA GLU A 35 -14.49 -0.06 4.50
C GLU A 35 -15.41 1.01 5.09
N GLN A 36 -15.11 1.46 6.31
CA GLN A 36 -15.93 2.46 7.02
C GLN A 36 -15.86 3.85 6.41
N LEU A 37 -14.63 4.29 6.07
CA LEU A 37 -14.41 5.66 5.61
C LEU A 37 -14.71 5.85 4.14
N TYR A 38 -14.45 4.84 3.31
CA TYR A 38 -14.49 4.98 1.85
C TYR A 38 -15.45 4.01 1.17
N GLY A 39 -16.01 3.04 1.89
CA GLY A 39 -16.87 2.02 1.30
C GLY A 39 -16.13 1.08 0.35
N ILE A 40 -14.83 0.89 0.57
CA ILE A 40 -13.97 0.02 -0.25
C ILE A 40 -14.01 -1.40 0.31
N PRO A 41 -14.18 -2.43 -0.54
CA PRO A 41 -14.28 -3.82 -0.04
C PRO A 41 -12.99 -4.33 0.58
N LYS A 42 -13.13 -5.19 1.58
CA LYS A 42 -12.01 -5.91 2.19
C LYS A 42 -11.52 -7.02 1.25
N GLU A 43 -10.30 -7.49 1.50
CA GLU A 43 -9.74 -8.68 0.85
C GLU A 43 -9.84 -8.64 -0.67
N ASN A 44 -9.63 -7.45 -1.25
CA ASN A 44 -9.70 -7.21 -2.67
C ASN A 44 -8.32 -6.73 -3.17
N VAL A 45 -7.86 -7.27 -4.29
CA VAL A 45 -6.53 -6.93 -4.82
C VAL A 45 -6.42 -5.44 -5.12
N ALA A 46 -7.47 -4.83 -5.68
CA ALA A 46 -7.46 -3.38 -5.93
C ALA A 46 -7.31 -2.58 -4.64
N THR A 47 -7.96 -3.03 -3.55
CA THR A 47 -7.80 -2.43 -2.22
C THR A 47 -6.35 -2.51 -1.76
N GLY A 48 -5.72 -3.67 -1.94
CA GLY A 48 -4.30 -3.85 -1.61
C GLY A 48 -3.40 -2.91 -2.39
N ILE A 49 -3.62 -2.78 -3.68
CA ILE A 49 -2.81 -1.89 -4.54
C ILE A 49 -2.99 -0.42 -4.11
N VAL A 50 -4.23 0.01 -3.82
CA VAL A 50 -4.47 1.38 -3.33
C VAL A 50 -3.77 1.61 -1.99
N ALA A 51 -3.79 0.64 -1.09
CA ALA A 51 -3.09 0.73 0.20
C ALA A 51 -1.58 0.87 -0.01
N LEU A 52 -1.01 0.10 -0.93
CA LEU A 52 0.42 0.19 -1.24
C LEU A 52 0.77 1.54 -1.88
N LEU A 53 -0.05 2.04 -2.80
CA LEU A 53 0.14 3.35 -3.39
C LEU A 53 0.00 4.47 -2.35
N GLY A 54 -0.96 4.33 -1.44
CA GLY A 54 -1.12 5.27 -0.32
C GLY A 54 0.08 5.31 0.60
N GLY A 55 0.63 4.14 0.90
CA GLY A 55 1.87 4.04 1.69
C GLY A 55 3.06 4.64 0.95
N ALA A 56 3.19 4.36 -0.34
CA ALA A 56 4.27 4.92 -1.17
C ALA A 56 4.15 6.44 -1.30
N TYR A 57 2.93 6.95 -1.44
CA TYR A 57 2.67 8.39 -1.47
C TYR A 57 3.12 9.04 -0.17
N ALA A 58 2.68 8.49 0.97
CA ALA A 58 3.07 9.00 2.29
C ALA A 58 4.59 8.97 2.46
N ALA A 59 5.23 7.89 2.03
CA ALA A 59 6.68 7.72 2.12
C ALA A 59 7.43 8.76 1.28
N TYR A 60 6.97 9.02 0.07
CA TYR A 60 7.65 9.92 -0.86
C TYR A 60 7.42 11.39 -0.52
N PHE A 61 6.14 11.77 -0.31
CA PHE A 61 5.76 13.17 -0.10
C PHE A 61 5.75 13.58 1.36
N ASN A 62 5.98 12.63 2.27
CA ASN A 62 6.01 12.85 3.72
C ASN A 62 4.70 13.43 4.28
N HIS A 63 3.58 13.04 3.69
CA HIS A 63 2.24 13.31 4.21
C HIS A 63 1.25 12.28 3.64
N PRO A 64 0.09 12.06 4.31
CA PRO A 64 -0.87 11.09 3.83
C PRO A 64 -1.45 11.42 2.46
N MET A 65 -1.85 10.39 1.71
CA MET A 65 -2.61 10.57 0.48
C MET A 65 -3.90 11.33 0.78
N PRO A 66 -4.32 12.29 -0.07
CA PRO A 66 -5.58 12.99 0.13
C PRO A 66 -6.77 12.02 0.21
N ASP A 67 -7.64 12.20 1.22
CA ASP A 67 -8.80 11.33 1.44
C ASP A 67 -9.71 11.26 0.22
N GLU A 68 -9.91 12.38 -0.47
CA GLU A 68 -10.77 12.45 -1.65
C GLU A 68 -10.25 11.64 -2.84
N ALA A 69 -8.98 11.26 -2.82
CA ALA A 69 -8.38 10.46 -3.90
C ALA A 69 -8.51 8.95 -3.68
N VAL A 70 -8.80 8.50 -2.48
CA VAL A 70 -8.74 7.07 -2.13
C VAL A 70 -9.76 6.26 -2.93
N LYS A 71 -11.03 6.59 -2.84
CA LYS A 71 -12.08 5.83 -3.53
C LYS A 71 -11.99 5.94 -5.05
N PRO A 72 -11.78 7.13 -5.64
CA PRO A 72 -11.59 7.22 -7.09
C PRO A 72 -10.40 6.42 -7.59
N SER A 73 -9.28 6.40 -6.87
CA SER A 73 -8.11 5.60 -7.22
C SER A 73 -8.42 4.11 -7.18
N PHE A 74 -9.15 3.67 -6.15
CA PHE A 74 -9.61 2.29 -6.06
C PHE A 74 -10.45 1.91 -7.27
N LEU A 75 -11.42 2.76 -7.64
CA LEU A 75 -12.30 2.48 -8.78
C LEU A 75 -11.53 2.39 -10.10
N GLN A 76 -10.53 3.24 -10.30
CA GLN A 76 -9.66 3.18 -11.47
C GLN A 76 -8.88 1.86 -11.55
N ILE A 77 -8.31 1.44 -10.44
CA ILE A 77 -7.52 0.21 -10.37
C ILE A 77 -8.42 -1.00 -10.54
N ALA A 78 -9.57 -1.02 -9.89
CA ALA A 78 -10.55 -2.10 -10.02
C ALA A 78 -11.02 -2.25 -11.46
N GLU A 79 -11.28 -1.15 -12.16
CA GLU A 79 -11.69 -1.15 -13.56
C GLU A 79 -10.58 -1.68 -14.47
N PHE A 80 -9.32 -1.25 -14.23
CA PHE A 80 -8.17 -1.75 -14.96
C PHE A 80 -8.05 -3.27 -14.80
N LEU A 81 -8.14 -3.77 -13.57
CA LEU A 81 -8.02 -5.19 -13.27
C LEU A 81 -9.17 -5.99 -13.85
N ARG A 82 -10.38 -5.44 -13.84
CA ARG A 82 -11.58 -6.10 -14.41
C ARG A 82 -11.39 -6.39 -15.90
N LYS A 83 -10.65 -5.55 -16.61
CA LYS A 83 -10.38 -5.70 -18.04
C LYS A 83 -9.25 -6.69 -18.33
N LYS A 84 -8.63 -7.27 -17.30
CA LYS A 84 -7.49 -8.16 -17.42
C LYS A 84 -7.72 -9.47 -16.67
N PRO A 85 -8.78 -10.22 -17.00
CA PRO A 85 -9.11 -11.45 -16.26
C PRO A 85 -8.00 -12.50 -16.31
N GLU A 86 -7.14 -12.45 -17.31
CA GLU A 86 -6.00 -13.35 -17.44
C GLU A 86 -5.00 -13.22 -16.28
N LEU A 87 -5.02 -12.11 -15.55
CA LEU A 87 -4.16 -11.93 -14.38
C LEU A 87 -4.64 -12.76 -13.18
N PHE A 88 -5.90 -13.21 -13.18
CA PHE A 88 -6.55 -13.81 -12.02
C PHE A 88 -6.91 -15.28 -12.19
N GLU A 89 -7.12 -15.74 -13.41
CA GLU A 89 -7.59 -17.10 -13.69
C GLU A 89 -6.60 -18.13 -13.15
N GLY A 90 -7.08 -19.04 -12.30
CA GLY A 90 -6.29 -20.11 -11.73
C GLY A 90 -5.22 -19.68 -10.72
N LYS A 91 -5.29 -18.44 -10.23
CA LYS A 91 -4.24 -17.85 -9.39
C LYS A 91 -4.74 -17.34 -8.04
N ALA A 92 -5.73 -18.02 -7.45
CA ALA A 92 -6.34 -17.56 -6.20
C ALA A 92 -5.33 -17.38 -5.06
N THR A 93 -4.39 -18.33 -4.92
CA THR A 93 -3.36 -18.26 -3.87
C THR A 93 -2.41 -17.09 -4.10
N GLU A 94 -1.94 -16.92 -5.34
CA GLU A 94 -1.05 -15.80 -5.70
C GLU A 94 -1.74 -14.45 -5.50
N MET A 95 -3.03 -14.38 -5.79
CA MET A 95 -3.83 -13.16 -5.60
C MET A 95 -3.94 -12.81 -4.12
N MET A 96 -4.21 -13.80 -3.27
CA MET A 96 -4.27 -13.58 -1.82
C MET A 96 -2.92 -13.13 -1.28
N ASN A 97 -1.83 -13.74 -1.74
CA ASN A 97 -0.48 -13.35 -1.32
C ASN A 97 -0.15 -11.93 -1.77
N SER A 98 -0.48 -11.57 -2.99
CA SER A 98 -0.27 -10.20 -3.51
C SER A 98 -1.06 -9.18 -2.72
N TYR A 99 -2.31 -9.49 -2.38
CA TYR A 99 -3.14 -8.63 -1.54
C TYR A 99 -2.49 -8.43 -0.16
N GLN A 100 -2.09 -9.50 0.49
CA GLN A 100 -1.46 -9.44 1.82
C GLN A 100 -0.16 -8.64 1.80
N ILE A 101 0.69 -8.87 0.78
CA ILE A 101 1.96 -8.13 0.63
C ILE A 101 1.68 -6.64 0.42
N SER A 102 0.76 -6.31 -0.46
CA SER A 102 0.41 -4.91 -0.76
C SER A 102 -0.16 -4.20 0.46
N MET A 103 -1.10 -4.81 1.16
CA MET A 103 -1.68 -4.25 2.38
C MET A 103 -0.62 -4.09 3.48
N GLY A 104 0.19 -5.12 3.68
CA GLY A 104 1.24 -5.11 4.71
C GLY A 104 2.30 -4.06 4.46
N LEU A 105 2.81 -3.96 3.23
CA LEU A 105 3.80 -2.94 2.87
C LEU A 105 3.20 -1.53 2.94
N GLY A 106 1.97 -1.37 2.45
CA GLY A 106 1.27 -0.09 2.53
C GLY A 106 1.11 0.36 3.98
N PHE A 107 0.66 -0.53 4.85
CA PHE A 107 0.54 -0.27 6.28
C PHE A 107 1.88 0.14 6.90
N LEU A 108 2.95 -0.60 6.62
CA LEU A 108 4.27 -0.30 7.19
C LEU A 108 4.78 1.06 6.73
N LEU A 109 4.63 1.39 5.45
CA LEU A 109 5.06 2.68 4.93
C LEU A 109 4.29 3.83 5.56
N MET A 110 2.98 3.68 5.74
CA MET A 110 2.16 4.69 6.44
C MET A 110 2.60 4.86 7.90
N ALA A 111 2.84 3.76 8.60
CA ALA A 111 3.27 3.77 9.99
C ALA A 111 4.63 4.44 10.15
N MET A 112 5.57 4.14 9.26
CA MET A 112 6.90 4.74 9.27
C MET A 112 6.83 6.26 9.00
N GLN A 113 5.97 6.68 8.08
CA GLN A 113 5.78 8.10 7.80
C GLN A 113 5.18 8.83 9.01
N GLN A 114 4.21 8.22 9.70
CA GLN A 114 3.65 8.79 10.92
C GLN A 114 4.69 8.91 12.02
N GLU A 115 5.57 7.92 12.16
CA GLU A 115 6.66 7.97 13.13
C GLU A 115 7.60 9.13 12.84
N LEU A 116 7.89 9.41 11.58
CA LEU A 116 8.72 10.56 11.17
C LEU A 116 8.06 11.90 11.51
N GLN A 117 6.72 11.98 11.55
CA GLN A 117 6.02 13.19 11.97
C GLN A 117 6.25 13.48 13.46
N GLN A 118 6.32 12.44 14.28
CA GLN A 118 6.52 12.55 15.73
C GLN A 118 7.99 12.65 16.11
N HIS A 119 8.85 11.93 15.39
CA HIS A 119 10.27 11.82 15.64
C HIS A 119 11.06 12.05 14.33
N PRO A 120 11.23 13.31 13.91
CA PRO A 120 11.92 13.62 12.65
C PRO A 120 13.32 13.03 12.60
N ASN A 121 13.64 12.41 11.47
CA ASN A 121 14.95 11.82 11.21
C ASN A 121 15.27 11.94 9.72
N PRO A 122 16.10 12.92 9.31
CA PRO A 122 16.37 13.17 7.89
C PRO A 122 16.92 11.97 7.12
N ALA A 123 17.74 11.13 7.76
CA ALA A 123 18.28 9.94 7.10
C ALA A 123 17.17 8.92 6.80
N HIS A 124 16.29 8.65 7.76
CA HIS A 124 15.16 7.75 7.56
C HIS A 124 14.14 8.32 6.57
N GLU A 125 13.94 9.64 6.60
CA GLU A 125 13.06 10.30 5.63
C GLU A 125 13.55 10.08 4.20
N ALA A 126 14.86 10.22 3.96
CA ALA A 126 15.46 9.99 2.65
C ALA A 126 15.34 8.53 2.21
N GLU A 127 15.54 7.59 3.12
CA GLU A 127 15.39 6.16 2.85
C GLU A 127 13.94 5.82 2.51
N LEU A 128 13.00 6.35 3.28
CA LEU A 128 11.57 6.12 3.07
C LEU A 128 11.13 6.72 1.73
N LYS A 129 11.60 7.90 1.39
CA LYS A 129 11.35 8.54 0.10
C LYS A 129 11.84 7.67 -1.06
N ALA A 130 13.03 7.08 -0.93
CA ALA A 130 13.57 6.18 -1.96
C ALA A 130 12.70 4.94 -2.14
N VAL A 131 12.18 4.38 -1.05
CA VAL A 131 11.27 3.23 -1.11
C VAL A 131 9.96 3.61 -1.81
N GLY A 132 9.38 4.76 -1.46
CA GLY A 132 8.17 5.26 -2.10
C GLY A 132 8.33 5.42 -3.61
N ARG A 133 9.45 6.01 -4.03
CA ARG A 133 9.80 6.15 -5.45
C ARG A 133 9.88 4.80 -6.15
N LEU A 134 10.54 3.82 -5.50
CA LEU A 134 10.68 2.48 -6.06
C LEU A 134 9.32 1.83 -6.29
N VAL A 135 8.40 1.97 -5.35
CA VAL A 135 7.04 1.42 -5.48
C VAL A 135 6.32 2.03 -6.68
N PHE A 136 6.34 3.36 -6.83
CA PHE A 136 5.70 4.02 -7.96
C PHE A 136 6.27 3.55 -9.28
N LYS A 137 7.59 3.45 -9.37
CA LYS A 137 8.24 3.00 -10.60
C LYS A 137 7.93 1.53 -10.89
N SER A 138 7.87 0.70 -9.88
CA SER A 138 7.58 -0.73 -10.05
C SER A 138 6.13 -1.00 -10.43
N LEU A 139 5.18 -0.27 -9.83
CA LEU A 139 3.75 -0.50 -10.08
C LEU A 139 3.24 0.26 -11.31
N LEU A 140 3.65 1.50 -11.47
CA LEU A 140 3.07 2.41 -12.48
C LEU A 140 4.06 2.83 -13.56
N ASN A 141 5.34 2.49 -13.38
CA ASN A 141 6.43 2.86 -14.30
C ASN A 141 6.52 4.37 -14.51
N VAL A 142 6.27 5.15 -13.45
CA VAL A 142 6.35 6.62 -13.49
C VAL A 142 7.15 7.14 -12.31
N GLU A 143 7.71 8.33 -12.45
CA GLU A 143 8.25 9.06 -11.31
C GLU A 143 7.08 9.66 -10.52
N PRO A 144 7.17 9.76 -9.18
CA PRO A 144 6.07 10.29 -8.36
C PRO A 144 5.60 11.69 -8.78
N GLU A 145 6.52 12.52 -9.27
CA GLU A 145 6.21 13.89 -9.72
C GLU A 145 5.40 13.91 -11.02
N GLN A 146 5.35 12.81 -11.75
CA GLN A 146 4.61 12.70 -13.02
C GLN A 146 3.14 12.36 -12.81
N MET A 147 2.71 12.20 -11.57
CA MET A 147 1.32 11.87 -11.28
C MET A 147 0.82 12.66 -10.08
N ASP A 148 -0.50 12.71 -9.96
CA ASP A 148 -1.17 13.36 -8.86
C ASP A 148 -2.35 12.50 -8.40
N PHE A 149 -2.67 12.55 -7.11
CA PHE A 149 -3.83 11.90 -6.52
C PHE A 149 -4.87 12.97 -6.21
N THR A 150 -6.00 12.90 -6.89
CA THR A 150 -7.03 13.94 -6.83
C THR A 150 -8.41 13.34 -6.56
N ALA A 151 -9.41 14.20 -6.41
CA ALA A 151 -10.81 13.78 -6.30
C ALA A 151 -11.29 13.02 -7.57
N SER A 152 -10.57 13.14 -8.68
CA SER A 152 -10.82 12.37 -9.90
C SER A 152 -9.99 11.08 -9.97
N GLY A 153 -9.23 10.79 -8.92
CA GLY A 153 -8.35 9.63 -8.85
C GLY A 153 -6.92 9.97 -9.23
N ILE A 154 -6.23 8.99 -9.83
CA ILE A 154 -4.84 9.14 -10.28
C ILE A 154 -4.85 9.88 -11.62
N VAL A 155 -4.09 10.97 -11.67
CA VAL A 155 -3.94 11.80 -12.88
C VAL A 155 -2.46 11.85 -13.24
N PHE A 156 -2.13 11.56 -14.49
CA PHE A 156 -0.76 11.66 -14.98
C PHE A 156 -0.54 13.04 -15.58
N LYS A 157 0.58 13.64 -15.22
CA LYS A 157 0.97 14.97 -15.70
C LYS A 157 1.72 14.91 -17.02
#